data_2c1f341c8eacd54bd137c818d985b707
#
_entry.id   2c1f341c8eacd54bd137c818d985b707
#
_cell.length_a   1.000
_cell.length_b   1.000
_cell.length_c   1.000
_cell.angle_alpha   90.00
_cell.angle_beta   90.00
_cell.angle_gamma   90.00
#
_symmetry.space_group_name_H-M   'P 1'
#
loop_
_entity.id
_entity.type
_entity.pdbx_description
1 polymer ?
#
loop_
_entity_poly.entity_id
_entity_poly.type
_entity_poly.pdbx_seq_one_letter_code
_entity_poly.pdbx_strand_id
1 'polypeptide(L)'
;MKTVYPWLAAAACALGGASFAAQPIPVAFVITESANVIDFAGPWEVFQDAAIPGTEDPGFRLYTVSDKREPVTLTGGLRVIPDYTFDDAPPPGVIVVGAQRGSARMNEWLRVRAAEASTQVTMSVCTGAFRLAQAGLLDGKRATTHHDFYDEFEKRYPKVTLERGARYVQSGPRLYTAGGLTSGFDLALHIVARIYGEDAARLTAAYMEYRRSANSEGVQPTVDLKTRQK
;
A
#
# COMPACT_ATOMS: atom_id res chain seq x y z
N MET A 1 46.36 18.65 64.23
CA MET A 1 46.40 18.30 62.80
C MET A 1 45.05 17.76 62.42
N LYS A 2 44.23 18.53 61.67
CA LYS A 2 42.90 18.13 61.20
C LYS A 2 42.98 17.90 59.68
N THR A 3 42.81 16.66 59.27
CA THR A 3 42.86 16.25 57.88
C THR A 3 41.50 16.48 57.27
N VAL A 4 41.38 17.32 56.21
CA VAL A 4 40.18 17.62 55.47
C VAL A 4 40.20 16.75 54.19
N TYR A 5 39.24 15.88 54.02
CA TYR A 5 39.03 15.10 52.79
C TYR A 5 38.15 15.90 51.80
N PRO A 6 38.58 16.12 50.54
CA PRO A 6 37.70 16.72 49.57
C PRO A 6 36.77 15.70 48.97
N TRP A 7 35.47 16.00 49.01
CA TRP A 7 34.41 15.26 48.37
C TRP A 7 34.44 15.59 46.84
N LEU A 8 34.79 14.61 46.05
CA LEU A 8 34.61 14.67 44.60
C LEU A 8 33.15 14.39 44.26
N ALA A 9 32.42 15.44 43.90
CA ALA A 9 31.07 15.31 43.32
C ALA A 9 31.18 14.85 41.85
N ALA A 10 30.88 13.61 41.59
CA ALA A 10 30.72 13.11 40.25
C ALA A 10 29.40 13.63 39.67
N ALA A 11 29.48 14.60 38.76
CA ALA A 11 28.34 15.04 37.97
C ALA A 11 28.03 13.95 36.94
N ALA A 12 26.96 13.16 37.15
CA ALA A 12 26.39 12.26 36.18
C ALA A 12 25.65 13.10 35.10
N CYS A 13 26.29 13.33 33.97
CA CYS A 13 25.61 13.83 32.77
C CYS A 13 24.63 12.76 32.31
N ALA A 14 23.35 12.92 32.63
CA ALA A 14 22.27 12.17 32.01
C ALA A 14 22.17 12.63 30.54
N LEU A 15 22.78 11.89 29.65
CA LEU A 15 22.52 12.01 28.21
C LEU A 15 21.07 11.54 27.99
N GLY A 16 20.13 12.47 28.06
CA GLY A 16 18.77 12.27 27.60
C GLY A 16 18.83 12.02 26.09
N GLY A 17 18.80 10.76 25.68
CA GLY A 17 18.61 10.39 24.29
C GLY A 17 17.25 10.94 23.84
N ALA A 18 17.27 11.99 23.03
CA ALA A 18 16.06 12.40 22.31
C ALA A 18 15.65 11.21 21.42
N SER A 19 14.61 10.52 21.81
CA SER A 19 13.93 9.55 20.96
C SER A 19 13.35 10.37 19.80
N PHE A 20 14.04 10.38 18.65
CA PHE A 20 13.45 10.91 17.42
C PHE A 20 12.31 9.95 17.06
N ALA A 21 11.05 10.38 17.28
CA ALA A 21 9.89 9.68 16.74
C ALA A 21 10.14 9.45 15.24
N ALA A 22 10.04 8.20 14.80
CA ALA A 22 10.21 7.88 13.40
C ALA A 22 9.13 8.62 12.60
N GLN A 23 9.53 9.34 11.54
CA GLN A 23 8.56 10.07 10.72
C GLN A 23 7.59 9.08 10.05
N PRO A 24 6.28 9.37 10.06
CA PRO A 24 5.30 8.51 9.40
C PRO A 24 5.61 8.29 7.92
N ILE A 25 5.49 7.06 7.46
CA ILE A 25 5.76 6.69 6.06
C ILE A 25 4.69 7.30 5.15
N PRO A 26 5.06 8.11 4.14
CA PRO A 26 4.11 8.70 3.21
C PRO A 26 3.48 7.62 2.31
N VAL A 27 2.16 7.55 2.25
CA VAL A 27 1.40 6.61 1.40
C VAL A 27 0.64 7.39 0.34
N ALA A 28 1.04 7.23 -0.92
CA ALA A 28 0.38 7.84 -2.07
C ALA A 28 -0.73 6.91 -2.60
N PHE A 29 -1.96 7.35 -2.49
CA PHE A 29 -3.10 6.71 -3.14
C PHE A 29 -3.34 7.36 -4.49
N VAL A 30 -3.03 6.63 -5.56
CA VAL A 30 -3.26 7.10 -6.93
C VAL A 30 -4.75 6.97 -7.24
N ILE A 31 -5.43 8.10 -7.43
CA ILE A 31 -6.86 8.15 -7.74
C ILE A 31 -7.10 9.04 -8.96
N THR A 32 -7.73 8.47 -10.00
CA THR A 32 -8.15 9.20 -11.20
C THR A 32 -9.60 8.86 -11.53
N GLU A 33 -10.10 9.37 -12.64
CA GLU A 33 -11.49 9.10 -13.05
C GLU A 33 -11.82 7.61 -13.06
N SER A 34 -13.00 7.27 -12.55
CA SER A 34 -13.53 5.91 -12.42
C SER A 34 -12.71 5.01 -11.49
N ALA A 35 -11.91 5.58 -10.56
CA ALA A 35 -11.24 4.77 -9.55
C ALA A 35 -12.29 3.98 -8.73
N ASN A 36 -12.00 2.70 -8.51
CA ASN A 36 -12.87 1.84 -7.71
C ASN A 36 -12.71 2.19 -6.22
N VAL A 37 -13.81 2.56 -5.57
CA VAL A 37 -13.79 3.07 -4.19
C VAL A 37 -13.12 2.10 -3.22
N ILE A 38 -13.50 0.81 -3.23
CA ILE A 38 -12.97 -0.17 -2.27
C ILE A 38 -11.50 -0.47 -2.48
N ASP A 39 -10.99 -0.33 -3.71
CA ASP A 39 -9.60 -0.63 -4.05
C ASP A 39 -8.62 0.38 -3.42
N PHE A 40 -9.09 1.61 -3.15
CA PHE A 40 -8.31 2.58 -2.40
C PHE A 40 -8.77 2.70 -0.94
N ALA A 41 -10.08 2.74 -0.67
CA ALA A 41 -10.62 2.93 0.68
C ALA A 41 -10.27 1.76 1.61
N GLY A 42 -10.24 0.52 1.10
CA GLY A 42 -9.83 -0.63 1.90
C GLY A 42 -8.39 -0.54 2.42
N PRO A 43 -7.38 -0.41 1.54
CA PRO A 43 -6.01 -0.15 1.98
C PRO A 43 -5.84 1.15 2.76
N TRP A 44 -6.63 2.20 2.46
CA TRP A 44 -6.61 3.45 3.20
C TRP A 44 -6.89 3.24 4.68
N GLU A 45 -8.01 2.58 5.01
CA GLU A 45 -8.37 2.28 6.39
C GLU A 45 -7.30 1.43 7.09
N VAL A 46 -6.74 0.42 6.40
CA VAL A 46 -5.68 -0.42 6.99
C VAL A 46 -4.44 0.41 7.36
N PHE A 47 -4.00 1.32 6.50
CA PHE A 47 -2.83 2.15 6.80
C PHE A 47 -3.14 3.27 7.79
N GLN A 48 -4.36 3.83 7.76
CA GLN A 48 -4.82 4.83 8.72
C GLN A 48 -4.85 4.28 10.14
N ASP A 49 -5.39 3.08 10.30
CA ASP A 49 -5.61 2.43 11.59
C ASP A 49 -4.46 1.51 12.01
N ALA A 50 -3.29 1.62 11.35
CA ALA A 50 -2.14 0.78 11.65
C ALA A 50 -1.71 0.94 13.12
N ALA A 51 -1.96 -0.09 13.93
CA ALA A 51 -1.65 -0.13 15.35
C ALA A 51 -0.22 -0.62 15.57
N ILE A 52 0.70 0.30 15.87
CA ILE A 52 2.12 -0.03 16.05
C ILE A 52 2.40 -0.26 17.53
N PRO A 53 2.85 -1.46 17.94
CA PRO A 53 3.13 -1.74 19.34
C PRO A 53 4.13 -0.76 19.97
N GLY A 54 3.80 -0.23 21.13
CA GLY A 54 4.69 0.62 21.93
C GLY A 54 4.75 2.09 21.52
N THR A 55 3.90 2.55 20.60
CA THR A 55 3.76 3.96 20.25
C THR A 55 2.30 4.32 19.93
N GLU A 56 1.94 5.57 20.18
CA GLU A 56 0.69 6.19 19.70
C GLU A 56 0.92 7.00 18.40
N ASP A 57 2.16 7.08 17.94
CA ASP A 57 2.50 7.82 16.72
C ASP A 57 1.91 7.11 15.49
N PRO A 58 1.36 7.87 14.53
CA PRO A 58 0.86 7.28 13.29
C PRO A 58 2.04 6.70 12.49
N GLY A 59 1.91 5.43 12.08
CA GLY A 59 2.93 4.76 11.26
C GLY A 59 2.99 5.27 9.83
N PHE A 60 1.86 5.79 9.33
CA PHE A 60 1.69 6.21 7.96
C PHE A 60 1.06 7.61 7.87
N ARG A 61 1.44 8.34 6.84
CA ARG A 61 0.83 9.62 6.46
C ARG A 61 0.21 9.46 5.07
N LEU A 62 -1.11 9.43 5.01
CA LEU A 62 -1.85 9.15 3.80
C LEU A 62 -2.11 10.42 3.00
N TYR A 63 -2.08 10.31 1.68
CA TYR A 63 -2.49 11.35 0.76
C TYR A 63 -2.93 10.79 -0.58
N THR A 64 -3.76 11.55 -1.27
CA THR A 64 -4.27 11.23 -2.60
C THR A 64 -3.50 11.99 -3.68
N VAL A 65 -3.23 11.34 -4.82
CA VAL A 65 -2.56 11.94 -5.96
C VAL A 65 -3.30 11.62 -7.26
N SER A 66 -3.41 12.62 -8.13
CA SER A 66 -4.14 12.51 -9.40
C SER A 66 -3.41 13.23 -10.53
N ASP A 67 -3.97 13.17 -11.74
CA ASP A 67 -3.50 13.94 -12.90
C ASP A 67 -4.02 15.40 -12.90
N LYS A 68 -4.97 15.73 -12.01
CA LYS A 68 -5.57 17.07 -11.89
C LYS A 68 -5.92 17.40 -10.43
N ARG A 69 -6.10 18.69 -10.12
CA ARG A 69 -6.54 19.15 -8.79
C ARG A 69 -8.06 19.19 -8.64
N GLU A 70 -8.79 19.23 -9.75
CA GLU A 70 -10.25 19.23 -9.74
C GLU A 70 -10.79 17.91 -9.20
N PRO A 71 -11.99 17.88 -8.64
CA PRO A 71 -12.59 16.65 -8.16
C PRO A 71 -12.61 15.57 -9.22
N VAL A 72 -12.18 14.37 -8.86
CA VAL A 72 -12.30 13.14 -9.68
C VAL A 72 -13.54 12.39 -9.26
N THR A 73 -14.24 11.80 -10.23
CA THR A 73 -15.44 10.99 -9.98
C THR A 73 -15.05 9.52 -9.99
N LEU A 74 -15.28 8.88 -8.85
CA LEU A 74 -15.02 7.46 -8.62
C LEU A 74 -16.25 6.62 -8.97
N THR A 75 -16.13 5.28 -8.84
CA THR A 75 -17.28 4.39 -8.98
C THR A 75 -18.40 4.74 -7.99
N GLY A 76 -19.66 4.54 -8.41
CA GLY A 76 -20.82 4.92 -7.61
C GLY A 76 -21.08 6.44 -7.52
N GLY A 77 -20.32 7.26 -8.25
CA GLY A 77 -20.51 8.71 -8.27
C GLY A 77 -19.85 9.47 -7.12
N LEU A 78 -19.05 8.79 -6.27
CA LEU A 78 -18.30 9.45 -5.22
C LEU A 78 -17.30 10.43 -5.84
N ARG A 79 -17.26 11.66 -5.31
CA ARG A 79 -16.31 12.68 -5.76
C ARG A 79 -15.26 12.94 -4.69
N VAL A 80 -13.99 12.94 -5.10
CA VAL A 80 -12.84 13.21 -4.22
C VAL A 80 -12.01 14.33 -4.82
N ILE A 81 -11.59 15.27 -3.98
CA ILE A 81 -10.60 16.30 -4.33
C ILE A 81 -9.23 15.74 -3.99
N PRO A 82 -8.33 15.52 -4.96
CA PRO A 82 -6.98 15.02 -4.68
C PRO A 82 -6.17 16.06 -3.89
N ASP A 83 -5.32 15.57 -2.95
CA ASP A 83 -4.41 16.43 -2.19
C ASP A 83 -3.32 17.01 -3.10
N TYR A 84 -2.82 16.18 -4.03
CA TYR A 84 -1.70 16.52 -4.92
C TYR A 84 -1.98 16.08 -6.37
N THR A 85 -1.18 16.67 -7.27
CA THR A 85 -1.06 16.19 -8.64
C THR A 85 0.22 15.38 -8.81
N PHE A 86 0.39 14.71 -9.97
CA PHE A 86 1.64 14.01 -10.29
C PHE A 86 2.87 14.94 -10.36
N ASP A 87 2.65 16.27 -10.49
CA ASP A 87 3.75 17.24 -10.60
C ASP A 87 4.30 17.66 -9.23
N ASP A 88 3.44 17.72 -8.20
CA ASP A 88 3.78 18.31 -6.90
C ASP A 88 3.61 17.35 -5.70
N ALA A 89 3.24 16.08 -5.96
CA ALA A 89 3.14 15.09 -4.90
C ALA A 89 4.51 14.83 -4.22
N PRO A 90 4.54 14.80 -2.88
CA PRO A 90 5.75 14.48 -2.14
C PRO A 90 6.22 13.05 -2.47
N PRO A 91 7.54 12.74 -2.29
CA PRO A 91 8.06 11.40 -2.48
C PRO A 91 7.32 10.37 -1.62
N PRO A 92 6.75 9.29 -2.20
CA PRO A 92 6.07 8.25 -1.44
C PRO A 92 7.04 7.25 -0.83
N GLY A 93 6.68 6.72 0.35
CA GLY A 93 7.23 5.48 0.88
C GLY A 93 6.44 4.26 0.41
N VAL A 94 5.12 4.43 0.24
CA VAL A 94 4.22 3.40 -0.30
C VAL A 94 3.36 4.01 -1.41
N ILE A 95 3.17 3.27 -2.52
CA ILE A 95 2.26 3.62 -3.61
C ILE A 95 1.14 2.59 -3.68
N VAL A 96 -0.11 3.04 -3.70
CA VAL A 96 -1.31 2.22 -3.86
C VAL A 96 -2.04 2.60 -5.14
N VAL A 97 -2.30 1.60 -6.01
CA VAL A 97 -2.98 1.79 -7.30
C VAL A 97 -4.15 0.81 -7.42
N GLY A 98 -5.38 1.33 -7.38
CA GLY A 98 -6.61 0.55 -7.63
C GLY A 98 -6.99 0.46 -9.11
N ALA A 99 -8.12 -0.21 -9.37
CA ALA A 99 -8.78 -0.17 -10.67
C ALA A 99 -9.22 1.25 -10.99
N GLN A 100 -8.79 1.78 -12.13
CA GLN A 100 -9.11 3.14 -12.54
C GLN A 100 -8.73 3.41 -14.00
N ARG A 101 -9.19 4.54 -14.52
CA ARG A 101 -8.76 5.02 -15.82
C ARG A 101 -7.31 5.49 -15.73
N GLY A 102 -6.44 5.01 -16.62
CA GLY A 102 -5.03 5.40 -16.66
C GLY A 102 -4.75 6.53 -17.65
N SER A 103 -3.61 7.19 -17.46
CA SER A 103 -3.06 8.18 -18.38
C SER A 103 -1.56 7.94 -18.59
N ALA A 104 -0.99 8.53 -19.67
CA ALA A 104 0.45 8.48 -19.90
C ALA A 104 1.23 9.12 -18.73
N ARG A 105 0.69 10.22 -18.16
CA ARG A 105 1.29 10.88 -16.98
C ARG A 105 1.30 9.97 -15.75
N MET A 106 0.21 9.22 -15.49
CA MET A 106 0.17 8.23 -14.40
C MET A 106 1.24 7.17 -14.60
N ASN A 107 1.34 6.59 -15.81
CA ASN A 107 2.29 5.53 -16.08
C ASN A 107 3.75 6.01 -15.87
N GLU A 108 4.06 7.23 -16.33
CA GLU A 108 5.37 7.83 -16.13
C GLU A 108 5.65 8.11 -14.65
N TRP A 109 4.68 8.68 -13.93
CA TRP A 109 4.80 8.93 -12.49
C TRP A 109 5.04 7.62 -11.72
N LEU A 110 4.27 6.57 -12.01
CA LEU A 110 4.45 5.25 -11.40
C LEU A 110 5.84 4.69 -11.66
N ARG A 111 6.31 4.77 -12.92
CA ARG A 111 7.63 4.28 -13.31
C ARG A 111 8.75 5.00 -12.56
N VAL A 112 8.67 6.31 -12.47
CA VAL A 112 9.68 7.14 -11.79
C VAL A 112 9.64 6.91 -10.28
N ARG A 113 8.46 7.06 -9.65
CA ARG A 113 8.34 6.96 -8.19
C ARG A 113 8.62 5.56 -7.66
N ALA A 114 8.19 4.50 -8.36
CA ALA A 114 8.50 3.13 -7.95
C ALA A 114 10.01 2.80 -7.99
N ALA A 115 10.80 3.53 -8.80
CA ALA A 115 12.25 3.34 -8.89
C ALA A 115 13.02 4.10 -7.78
N GLU A 116 12.42 5.10 -7.15
CA GLU A 116 13.07 5.90 -6.11
C GLU A 116 13.47 5.05 -4.89
N ALA A 117 14.59 5.41 -4.27
CA ALA A 117 15.08 4.73 -3.07
C ALA A 117 14.13 4.92 -1.86
N SER A 118 13.41 6.03 -1.80
CA SER A 118 12.41 6.33 -0.77
C SER A 118 11.18 5.42 -0.85
N THR A 119 10.82 4.91 -2.04
CA THR A 119 9.67 4.04 -2.22
C THR A 119 9.99 2.62 -1.77
N GLN A 120 9.46 2.23 -0.64
CA GLN A 120 9.65 0.91 -0.04
C GLN A 120 8.70 -0.14 -0.63
N VAL A 121 7.49 0.30 -1.05
CA VAL A 121 6.43 -0.57 -1.57
C VAL A 121 5.67 0.13 -2.70
N THR A 122 5.42 -0.62 -3.77
CA THR A 122 4.42 -0.30 -4.79
C THR A 122 3.43 -1.46 -4.85
N MET A 123 2.14 -1.19 -4.63
CA MET A 123 1.10 -2.21 -4.63
C MET A 123 -0.08 -1.84 -5.53
N SER A 124 -0.66 -2.87 -6.15
CA SER A 124 -1.92 -2.71 -6.87
C SER A 124 -3.04 -3.55 -6.28
N VAL A 125 -4.27 -3.10 -6.47
CA VAL A 125 -5.49 -3.84 -6.15
C VAL A 125 -6.33 -3.97 -7.42
N CYS A 126 -6.93 -5.12 -7.62
CA CYS A 126 -7.85 -5.35 -8.75
C CYS A 126 -7.17 -5.12 -10.10
N THR A 127 -7.84 -4.43 -11.03
CA THR A 127 -7.25 -4.07 -12.33
C THR A 127 -6.20 -2.95 -12.25
N GLY A 128 -5.85 -2.48 -11.06
CA GLY A 128 -4.64 -1.66 -10.83
C GLY A 128 -3.36 -2.35 -11.33
N ALA A 129 -3.32 -3.68 -11.38
CA ALA A 129 -2.23 -4.43 -11.98
C ALA A 129 -1.98 -4.07 -13.46
N PHE A 130 -3.03 -3.73 -14.22
CA PHE A 130 -2.89 -3.23 -15.60
C PHE A 130 -2.12 -1.90 -15.64
N ARG A 131 -2.28 -1.05 -14.63
CA ARG A 131 -1.55 0.22 -14.55
C ARG A 131 -0.06 -0.02 -14.31
N LEU A 132 0.26 -0.95 -13.39
CA LEU A 132 1.66 -1.33 -13.13
C LEU A 132 2.30 -2.01 -14.35
N ALA A 133 1.57 -2.90 -15.02
CA ALA A 133 2.05 -3.56 -16.25
C ALA A 133 2.26 -2.54 -17.39
N GLN A 134 1.34 -1.59 -17.55
CA GLN A 134 1.44 -0.54 -18.57
C GLN A 134 2.62 0.42 -18.31
N ALA A 135 2.97 0.62 -17.01
CA ALA A 135 4.18 1.36 -16.63
C ALA A 135 5.48 0.55 -16.79
N GLY A 136 5.39 -0.72 -17.24
CA GLY A 136 6.55 -1.61 -17.44
C GLY A 136 7.10 -2.24 -16.15
N LEU A 137 6.38 -2.12 -15.03
CA LEU A 137 6.87 -2.57 -13.72
C LEU A 137 6.73 -4.09 -13.53
N LEU A 138 5.87 -4.77 -14.30
CA LEU A 138 5.57 -6.19 -14.14
C LEU A 138 6.23 -7.11 -15.18
N ASP A 139 6.97 -6.59 -16.17
CA ASP A 139 7.64 -7.40 -17.18
C ASP A 139 8.57 -8.44 -16.55
N GLY A 140 8.40 -9.71 -16.92
CA GLY A 140 9.18 -10.83 -16.40
C GLY A 140 8.87 -11.23 -14.96
N LYS A 141 7.77 -10.73 -14.38
CA LYS A 141 7.39 -10.99 -12.99
C LYS A 141 6.10 -11.80 -12.88
N ARG A 142 5.87 -12.36 -11.68
CA ARG A 142 4.58 -12.95 -11.30
C ARG A 142 3.65 -11.83 -10.84
N ALA A 143 2.36 -11.93 -11.12
CA ALA A 143 1.36 -10.97 -10.69
C ALA A 143 -0.03 -11.62 -10.58
N THR A 144 -0.96 -10.96 -9.90
CA THR A 144 -2.38 -11.27 -9.95
C THR A 144 -3.19 -10.01 -10.23
N THR A 145 -4.46 -10.19 -10.58
CA THR A 145 -5.43 -9.12 -10.84
C THR A 145 -6.84 -9.61 -10.46
N HIS A 146 -7.87 -8.85 -10.78
CA HIS A 146 -9.26 -9.29 -10.59
C HIS A 146 -9.58 -10.49 -11.50
N HIS A 147 -10.29 -11.49 -10.97
CA HIS A 147 -10.54 -12.77 -11.65
C HIS A 147 -11.26 -12.63 -13.00
N ASP A 148 -12.17 -11.67 -13.15
CA ASP A 148 -12.88 -11.43 -14.42
C ASP A 148 -11.96 -10.93 -15.53
N PHE A 149 -10.75 -10.47 -15.20
CA PHE A 149 -9.81 -9.88 -16.14
C PHE A 149 -8.55 -10.73 -16.35
N TYR A 150 -8.52 -11.97 -15.89
CA TYR A 150 -7.36 -12.84 -16.05
C TYR A 150 -6.96 -13.04 -17.51
N ASP A 151 -7.92 -13.45 -18.35
CA ASP A 151 -7.65 -13.73 -19.76
C ASP A 151 -7.23 -12.48 -20.54
N GLU A 152 -7.87 -11.33 -20.23
CA GLU A 152 -7.47 -10.05 -20.83
C GLU A 152 -6.06 -9.65 -20.38
N PHE A 153 -5.73 -9.84 -19.11
CA PHE A 153 -4.42 -9.49 -18.57
C PHE A 153 -3.30 -10.31 -19.22
N GLU A 154 -3.45 -11.63 -19.29
CA GLU A 154 -2.47 -12.52 -19.96
C GLU A 154 -2.29 -12.18 -21.44
N LYS A 155 -3.40 -11.92 -22.15
CA LYS A 155 -3.36 -11.54 -23.55
C LYS A 155 -2.62 -10.22 -23.78
N ARG A 156 -2.82 -9.23 -22.92
CA ARG A 156 -2.22 -7.88 -23.05
C ARG A 156 -0.78 -7.81 -22.58
N TYR A 157 -0.42 -8.62 -21.59
CA TYR A 157 0.90 -8.59 -20.94
C TYR A 157 1.53 -9.99 -20.90
N PRO A 158 1.86 -10.57 -22.08
CA PRO A 158 2.35 -11.95 -22.16
C PRO A 158 3.72 -12.17 -21.50
N LYS A 159 4.41 -11.10 -21.10
CA LYS A 159 5.65 -11.19 -20.32
C LYS A 159 5.42 -11.34 -18.83
N VAL A 160 4.17 -11.23 -18.35
CA VAL A 160 3.82 -11.37 -16.93
C VAL A 160 3.28 -12.77 -16.70
N THR A 161 3.79 -13.45 -15.67
CA THR A 161 3.24 -14.74 -15.23
C THR A 161 2.06 -14.49 -14.32
N LEU A 162 0.83 -14.78 -14.77
CA LEU A 162 -0.38 -14.57 -13.99
C LEU A 162 -0.61 -15.69 -12.97
N GLU A 163 -0.79 -15.32 -11.71
CA GLU A 163 -1.18 -16.23 -10.61
C GLU A 163 -2.68 -16.12 -10.38
N ARG A 164 -3.42 -17.04 -10.98
CA ARG A 164 -4.88 -17.10 -10.88
C ARG A 164 -5.30 -17.58 -9.48
N GLY A 165 -6.32 -16.94 -8.89
CA GLY A 165 -6.86 -17.30 -7.58
C GLY A 165 -6.05 -16.81 -6.38
N ALA A 166 -4.87 -16.24 -6.58
CA ALA A 166 -4.10 -15.66 -5.49
C ALA A 166 -4.78 -14.40 -4.92
N ARG A 167 -4.85 -14.30 -3.59
CA ARG A 167 -5.32 -13.07 -2.93
C ARG A 167 -4.35 -11.92 -3.21
N TYR A 168 -3.05 -12.18 -3.09
CA TYR A 168 -2.01 -11.26 -3.52
C TYR A 168 -0.73 -12.03 -3.90
N VAL A 169 0.14 -11.36 -4.62
CA VAL A 169 1.43 -11.89 -5.09
C VAL A 169 2.51 -10.87 -4.80
N GLN A 170 3.60 -11.30 -4.21
CA GLN A 170 4.83 -10.54 -4.20
C GLN A 170 5.51 -10.66 -5.56
N SER A 171 5.37 -9.62 -6.36
CA SER A 171 5.88 -9.53 -7.74
C SER A 171 7.37 -9.18 -7.79
N GLY A 172 7.93 -8.70 -6.69
CA GLY A 172 9.34 -8.31 -6.55
C GLY A 172 9.64 -7.83 -5.13
N PRO A 173 10.89 -7.45 -4.81
CA PRO A 173 11.28 -7.06 -3.45
C PRO A 173 10.44 -5.91 -2.85
N ARG A 174 9.96 -5.01 -3.70
CA ARG A 174 9.17 -3.83 -3.34
C ARG A 174 7.87 -3.71 -4.16
N LEU A 175 7.47 -4.77 -4.87
CA LEU A 175 6.35 -4.74 -5.80
C LEU A 175 5.37 -5.85 -5.47
N TYR A 176 4.08 -5.50 -5.36
CA TYR A 176 3.00 -6.40 -4.97
C TYR A 176 1.77 -6.17 -5.83
N THR A 177 1.00 -7.24 -6.07
CA THR A 177 -0.29 -7.15 -6.74
C THR A 177 -1.34 -7.94 -5.97
N ALA A 178 -2.53 -7.38 -5.79
CA ALA A 178 -3.67 -8.06 -5.18
C ALA A 178 -4.76 -8.34 -6.21
N GLY A 179 -5.53 -9.37 -5.93
CA GLY A 179 -6.78 -9.67 -6.63
C GLY A 179 -7.82 -8.56 -6.47
N GLY A 180 -9.11 -8.88 -6.71
CA GLY A 180 -10.18 -7.89 -6.67
C GLY A 180 -10.58 -7.44 -5.27
N LEU A 181 -10.97 -6.17 -5.17
CA LEU A 181 -11.73 -5.60 -4.06
C LEU A 181 -11.10 -5.86 -2.68
N THR A 182 -11.70 -6.76 -1.90
CA THR A 182 -11.27 -7.07 -0.52
C THR A 182 -9.87 -7.67 -0.41
N SER A 183 -9.26 -8.14 -1.51
CA SER A 183 -7.86 -8.56 -1.51
C SER A 183 -6.90 -7.43 -1.18
N GLY A 184 -7.33 -6.18 -1.37
CA GLY A 184 -6.59 -4.99 -0.97
C GLY A 184 -6.35 -4.89 0.54
N PHE A 185 -7.32 -5.34 1.37
CA PHE A 185 -7.16 -5.40 2.84
C PHE A 185 -6.06 -6.39 3.23
N ASP A 186 -6.08 -7.60 2.66
CA ASP A 186 -5.08 -8.62 2.98
C ASP A 186 -3.68 -8.17 2.59
N LEU A 187 -3.54 -7.57 1.40
CA LEU A 187 -2.25 -7.04 0.96
C LEU A 187 -1.78 -5.87 1.83
N ALA A 188 -2.65 -4.91 2.17
CA ALA A 188 -2.28 -3.80 3.03
C ALA A 188 -1.85 -4.27 4.43
N LEU A 189 -2.58 -5.22 5.03
CA LEU A 189 -2.17 -5.85 6.30
C LEU A 189 -0.85 -6.61 6.19
N HIS A 190 -0.57 -7.28 5.05
CA HIS A 190 0.73 -7.86 4.78
C HIS A 190 1.84 -6.81 4.74
N ILE A 191 1.59 -5.64 4.13
CA ILE A 191 2.55 -4.54 4.11
C ILE A 191 2.78 -3.96 5.52
N VAL A 192 1.73 -3.82 6.34
CA VAL A 192 1.87 -3.44 7.76
C VAL A 192 2.75 -4.46 8.50
N ALA A 193 2.48 -5.77 8.32
CA ALA A 193 3.30 -6.83 8.92
C ALA A 193 4.77 -6.75 8.49
N ARG A 194 5.02 -6.50 7.23
CA ARG A 194 6.38 -6.39 6.68
C ARG A 194 7.16 -5.20 7.25
N ILE A 195 6.50 -4.07 7.48
CA ILE A 195 7.14 -2.82 7.92
C ILE A 195 7.25 -2.76 9.44
N TYR A 196 6.18 -3.12 10.15
CA TYR A 196 6.05 -2.94 11.59
C TYR A 196 5.94 -4.25 12.39
N GLY A 197 6.01 -5.39 11.70
CA GLY A 197 5.92 -6.71 12.32
C GLY A 197 4.50 -7.28 12.35
N GLU A 198 4.40 -8.59 12.54
CA GLU A 198 3.13 -9.34 12.48
C GLU A 198 2.15 -8.91 13.59
N ASP A 199 2.66 -8.50 14.76
CA ASP A 199 1.82 -8.01 15.86
C ASP A 199 1.09 -6.72 15.49
N ALA A 200 1.75 -5.79 14.78
CA ALA A 200 1.10 -4.59 14.27
C ALA A 200 -0.07 -4.94 13.33
N ALA A 201 0.15 -5.82 12.37
CA ALA A 201 -0.90 -6.24 11.44
C ALA A 201 -2.05 -6.99 12.15
N ARG A 202 -1.74 -7.80 13.16
CA ARG A 202 -2.75 -8.51 13.96
C ARG A 202 -3.61 -7.54 14.77
N LEU A 203 -2.99 -6.55 15.41
CA LEU A 203 -3.69 -5.52 16.18
C LEU A 203 -4.54 -4.64 15.27
N THR A 204 -4.01 -4.21 14.12
CA THR A 204 -4.76 -3.46 13.10
C THR A 204 -5.98 -4.23 12.63
N ALA A 205 -5.81 -5.50 12.24
CA ALA A 205 -6.93 -6.33 11.81
C ALA A 205 -7.97 -6.53 12.93
N ALA A 206 -7.55 -6.69 14.19
CA ALA A 206 -8.45 -6.81 15.33
C ALA A 206 -9.23 -5.50 15.57
N TYR A 207 -8.58 -4.35 15.50
CA TYR A 207 -9.23 -3.04 15.63
C TYR A 207 -10.30 -2.82 14.55
N MET A 208 -9.98 -3.21 13.29
CA MET A 208 -10.90 -3.14 12.15
C MET A 208 -11.99 -4.24 12.16
N GLU A 209 -12.02 -5.11 13.15
CA GLU A 209 -12.88 -6.31 13.19
C GLU A 209 -12.72 -7.20 11.92
N TYR A 210 -11.55 -7.09 11.24
CA TYR A 210 -11.26 -7.81 10.02
C TYR A 210 -10.62 -9.18 10.32
N ARG A 211 -11.22 -10.25 9.78
CA ARG A 211 -10.67 -11.60 9.90
C ARG A 211 -9.71 -11.88 8.74
N ARG A 212 -8.42 -11.81 9.02
CA ARG A 212 -7.40 -12.23 8.04
C ARG A 212 -7.59 -13.72 7.74
N SER A 213 -7.52 -14.08 6.45
CA SER A 213 -7.43 -15.50 6.07
C SER A 213 -6.08 -16.05 6.52
N ALA A 214 -6.09 -17.22 7.18
CA ALA A 214 -4.85 -17.90 7.58
C ALA A 214 -3.97 -18.30 6.37
N ASN A 215 -4.54 -18.32 5.17
CA ASN A 215 -3.90 -18.67 3.90
C ASN A 215 -3.89 -17.48 2.93
N SER A 216 -3.56 -16.27 3.39
CA SER A 216 -3.52 -15.09 2.53
C SER A 216 -2.53 -15.20 1.34
N GLU A 217 -1.55 -16.09 1.41
CA GLU A 217 -0.69 -16.48 0.29
C GLU A 217 -1.24 -17.68 -0.52
N GLY A 218 -2.39 -18.21 -0.14
CA GLY A 218 -2.98 -19.40 -0.75
C GLY A 218 -4.07 -19.10 -1.76
N VAL A 219 -4.17 -19.98 -2.75
CA VAL A 219 -5.26 -20.04 -3.74
C VAL A 219 -6.60 -20.17 -3.01
N GLN A 220 -7.50 -19.19 -3.15
CA GLN A 220 -8.89 -19.37 -2.72
C GLN A 220 -9.56 -20.40 -3.64
N PRO A 221 -10.46 -21.27 -3.11
CA PRO A 221 -11.24 -22.12 -3.97
C PRO A 221 -12.04 -21.25 -4.95
N THR A 222 -11.89 -21.53 -6.23
CA THR A 222 -12.67 -20.89 -7.30
C THR A 222 -14.14 -21.18 -7.09
N VAL A 223 -14.90 -20.20 -6.59
CA VAL A 223 -16.35 -20.22 -6.70
C VAL A 223 -16.65 -19.88 -8.16
N ASP A 224 -17.31 -20.81 -8.87
CA ASP A 224 -17.78 -20.56 -10.24
C ASP A 224 -18.88 -19.49 -10.19
N LEU A 225 -18.49 -18.25 -10.47
CA LEU A 225 -19.38 -17.08 -10.43
C LEU A 225 -20.14 -16.86 -11.73
N LYS A 226 -20.19 -17.84 -12.67
CA LYS A 226 -20.98 -17.74 -13.89
C LYS A 226 -22.50 -17.57 -13.70
N THR A 227 -22.97 -17.52 -12.46
CA THR A 227 -24.39 -17.39 -12.11
C THR A 227 -24.87 -15.97 -11.85
N ARG A 228 -24.08 -14.92 -12.06
CA ARG A 228 -24.48 -13.52 -11.83
C ARG A 228 -24.79 -12.71 -13.10
N GLN A 229 -25.15 -13.38 -14.20
CA GLN A 229 -25.75 -12.69 -15.35
C GLN A 229 -27.22 -13.13 -15.46
N LYS A 230 -28.09 -12.46 -14.73
CA LYS A 230 -29.51 -12.26 -15.08
C LYS A 230 -29.94 -10.89 -14.60
#